data_2b381c9814d843bcd4ac76c437fde7a8
#
_entry.id   2b381c9814d843bcd4ac76c437fde7a8
#
_cell.length_a   1.000
_cell.length_b   1.000
_cell.length_c   1.000
_cell.angle_alpha   90.00
_cell.angle_beta   90.00
_cell.angle_gamma   90.00
#
_symmetry.space_group_name_H-M   'P 1'
#
loop_
_entity.id
_entity.type
_entity.pdbx_description
1 polymer ?
#
loop_
_entity_poly.entity_id
_entity_poly.type
_entity_poly.pdbx_seq_one_letter_code
_entity_poly.pdbx_strand_id
1 'polypeptide(L)'
;PCFSDAKITEKKEMLKNYREWSKLFPKNETIKYLATDGKEGALPDYMSKGFLKSGFFVFRNSWGMDATQMVVKAGPKGFWHCQPDNGTFEMWFNGKNLFPDSGSYVYGGDKEVAKLRNWFRQTAVHNTLTLNNKDLETTQSVTKQWKADGDIQVLVTENPSYKELKHRRFIFFIDASYFVIVDEAIGTAQGTINLHYQLCDGKVNIDSQNKKLATAYEGNSNVVLQCFANKEVKMEEEEGWYSTSYRHRTKRPAFAFNVEKTSEETVSYITVIYPVKDINKKVDISAKFQEKTRNSV
;
A
#
# COMPACT_ATOMS: atom_id res chain seq x y z
N PRO A 1 5.91 9.19 1.29
CA PRO A 1 5.39 8.10 2.12
C PRO A 1 5.75 8.31 3.58
N CYS A 2 4.86 7.82 4.45
CA CYS A 2 4.95 8.00 5.90
C CYS A 2 5.05 6.66 6.64
N PHE A 3 5.66 5.66 6.01
CA PHE A 3 5.82 4.33 6.61
C PHE A 3 6.58 4.36 7.92
N SER A 4 6.13 3.53 8.87
CA SER A 4 6.74 3.38 10.18
C SER A 4 6.72 4.72 10.95
N ASP A 5 7.84 5.14 11.48
CA ASP A 5 7.98 6.39 12.24
C ASP A 5 8.42 7.57 11.36
N ALA A 6 8.28 7.49 10.04
CA ALA A 6 8.60 8.60 9.15
C ALA A 6 7.60 9.76 9.34
N LYS A 7 8.09 10.98 9.19
CA LYS A 7 7.26 12.19 9.13
C LYS A 7 7.14 12.70 7.70
N ILE A 8 6.07 13.42 7.42
CA ILE A 8 5.95 14.17 6.17
C ILE A 8 6.94 15.33 6.21
N THR A 9 7.77 15.42 5.16
CA THR A 9 8.75 16.50 4.99
C THR A 9 8.19 17.51 3.97
N GLU A 10 8.16 18.78 4.36
CA GLU A 10 7.70 19.85 3.48
C GLU A 10 8.66 20.08 2.31
N LYS A 11 8.12 20.54 1.16
CA LYS A 11 8.90 20.81 -0.06
C LYS A 11 10.12 21.70 0.22
N LYS A 12 9.97 22.75 1.06
CA LYS A 12 11.06 23.68 1.41
C LYS A 12 12.22 22.96 2.11
N GLU A 13 11.92 22.06 3.04
CA GLU A 13 12.93 21.27 3.75
C GLU A 13 13.61 20.28 2.80
N MET A 14 12.84 19.61 1.95
CA MET A 14 13.38 18.71 0.93
C MET A 14 14.33 19.44 -0.04
N LEU A 15 13.95 20.61 -0.55
CA LEU A 15 14.80 21.41 -1.43
C LEU A 15 16.12 21.83 -0.74
N LYS A 16 16.07 22.16 0.56
CA LYS A 16 17.29 22.43 1.33
C LYS A 16 18.20 21.21 1.35
N ASN A 17 17.68 20.03 1.65
CA ASN A 17 18.45 18.80 1.68
C ASN A 17 19.06 18.47 0.30
N TYR A 18 18.28 18.59 -0.78
CA TYR A 18 18.79 18.36 -2.13
C TYR A 18 19.90 19.35 -2.51
N ARG A 19 19.83 20.61 -2.11
CA ARG A 19 20.89 21.60 -2.31
C ARG A 19 22.18 21.21 -1.59
N GLU A 20 22.10 20.72 -0.37
CA GLU A 20 23.29 20.20 0.32
C GLU A 20 23.84 18.95 -0.36
N TRP A 21 22.98 18.03 -0.77
CA TRP A 21 23.41 16.81 -1.49
C TRP A 21 24.00 17.11 -2.85
N SER A 22 23.52 18.13 -3.57
CA SER A 22 24.10 18.50 -4.86
C SER A 22 25.56 19.01 -4.75
N LYS A 23 25.93 19.58 -3.61
CA LYS A 23 27.34 19.94 -3.32
C LYS A 23 28.20 18.70 -3.10
N LEU A 24 27.65 17.65 -2.45
CA LEU A 24 28.35 16.39 -2.20
C LEU A 24 28.42 15.49 -3.44
N PHE A 25 27.42 15.58 -4.31
CA PHE A 25 27.27 14.77 -5.51
C PHE A 25 27.10 15.64 -6.78
N PRO A 26 28.09 16.48 -7.13
CA PRO A 26 27.95 17.50 -8.18
C PRO A 26 27.73 16.95 -9.60
N LYS A 27 28.04 15.67 -9.83
CA LYS A 27 27.84 14.98 -11.12
C LYS A 27 26.50 14.23 -11.20
N ASN A 28 25.68 14.27 -10.13
CA ASN A 28 24.39 13.58 -10.12
C ASN A 28 23.30 14.52 -10.67
N GLU A 29 22.93 14.30 -11.92
CA GLU A 29 21.95 15.13 -12.65
C GLU A 29 20.57 15.11 -12.00
N THR A 30 20.15 14.00 -11.39
CA THR A 30 18.87 13.91 -10.68
C THR A 30 18.85 14.73 -9.39
N ILE A 31 19.93 14.67 -8.60
CA ILE A 31 20.04 15.51 -7.40
C ILE A 31 20.08 16.99 -7.79
N LYS A 32 20.79 17.33 -8.87
CA LYS A 32 20.85 18.68 -9.41
C LYS A 32 19.47 19.18 -9.85
N TYR A 33 18.71 18.35 -10.58
CA TYR A 33 17.34 18.65 -10.98
C TYR A 33 16.45 18.95 -9.77
N LEU A 34 16.47 18.08 -8.76
CA LEU A 34 15.69 18.26 -7.53
C LEU A 34 16.14 19.48 -6.70
N ALA A 35 17.44 19.75 -6.62
CA ALA A 35 17.99 20.89 -5.88
C ALA A 35 17.61 22.24 -6.50
N THR A 36 17.44 22.29 -7.83
CA THR A 36 17.13 23.51 -8.59
C THR A 36 15.64 23.65 -8.92
N ASP A 37 14.79 22.74 -8.37
CA ASP A 37 13.35 22.67 -8.67
C ASP A 37 13.10 22.56 -10.18
N GLY A 38 13.86 21.69 -10.84
CA GLY A 38 13.72 21.36 -12.27
C GLY A 38 14.41 22.31 -13.26
N LYS A 39 15.18 23.31 -12.80
CA LYS A 39 15.82 24.28 -13.69
C LYS A 39 17.08 23.76 -14.35
N GLU A 40 17.80 22.86 -13.68
CA GLU A 40 19.04 22.26 -14.17
C GLU A 40 19.08 20.77 -13.85
N GLY A 41 19.89 20.01 -14.59
CA GLY A 41 19.99 18.57 -14.44
C GLY A 41 18.89 17.81 -15.20
N ALA A 42 18.67 16.56 -14.85
CA ALA A 42 17.69 15.70 -15.50
C ALA A 42 17.03 14.74 -14.53
N LEU A 43 15.77 14.40 -14.77
CA LEU A 43 15.10 13.28 -14.10
C LEU A 43 15.73 11.96 -14.54
N PRO A 44 15.60 10.88 -13.73
CA PRO A 44 15.99 9.55 -14.15
C PRO A 44 15.24 9.11 -15.42
N ASP A 45 15.87 8.27 -16.22
CA ASP A 45 15.32 7.67 -17.43
C ASP A 45 14.32 6.52 -17.18
N TYR A 46 14.07 6.20 -15.90
CA TYR A 46 13.10 5.20 -15.47
C TYR A 46 11.91 5.85 -14.72
N MET A 47 10.73 5.22 -14.80
CA MET A 47 9.54 5.60 -14.03
C MET A 47 9.44 4.77 -12.75
N SER A 48 9.35 3.47 -12.86
CA SER A 48 9.25 2.57 -11.71
C SER A 48 10.61 2.06 -11.25
N LYS A 49 10.78 1.86 -9.94
CA LYS A 49 12.05 1.42 -9.35
C LYS A 49 11.85 0.50 -8.16
N GLY A 50 12.56 -0.63 -8.17
CA GLY A 50 12.67 -1.53 -7.03
C GLY A 50 14.01 -1.40 -6.31
N PHE A 51 13.96 -1.23 -5.00
CA PHE A 51 15.12 -1.24 -4.11
C PHE A 51 15.14 -2.59 -3.39
N LEU A 52 15.54 -3.64 -4.10
CA LEU A 52 15.43 -5.04 -3.70
C LEU A 52 16.02 -5.36 -2.32
N LYS A 53 17.14 -4.72 -1.97
CA LYS A 53 17.81 -4.96 -0.67
C LYS A 53 17.06 -4.34 0.51
N SER A 54 16.40 -3.22 0.30
CA SER A 54 15.63 -2.53 1.35
C SER A 54 14.15 -2.88 1.33
N GLY A 55 13.67 -3.52 0.25
CA GLY A 55 12.28 -3.94 0.09
C GLY A 55 11.31 -2.80 -0.14
N PHE A 56 11.78 -1.71 -0.74
CA PHE A 56 10.90 -0.63 -1.22
C PHE A 56 10.77 -0.69 -2.73
N PHE A 57 9.53 -0.55 -3.20
CA PHE A 57 9.20 -0.59 -4.62
C PHE A 57 8.32 0.60 -4.96
N VAL A 58 8.60 1.23 -6.08
CA VAL A 58 7.85 2.40 -6.56
C VAL A 58 7.35 2.11 -7.97
N PHE A 59 6.05 2.09 -8.15
CA PHE A 59 5.40 2.16 -9.45
C PHE A 59 4.98 3.61 -9.70
N ARG A 60 5.18 4.11 -10.91
CA ARG A 60 4.66 5.42 -11.31
C ARG A 60 4.56 5.53 -12.83
N ASN A 61 3.66 6.38 -13.29
CA ASN A 61 3.51 6.70 -14.71
C ASN A 61 4.09 8.07 -15.10
N SER A 62 4.40 8.92 -14.13
CA SER A 62 4.93 10.26 -14.35
C SER A 62 5.76 10.72 -13.15
N TRP A 63 6.64 11.69 -13.36
CA TRP A 63 7.31 12.45 -12.30
C TRP A 63 6.55 13.72 -11.91
N GLY A 64 5.43 14.02 -12.59
CA GLY A 64 4.58 15.18 -12.33
C GLY A 64 3.64 15.00 -11.12
N MET A 65 2.99 16.09 -10.74
CA MET A 65 1.99 16.09 -9.67
C MET A 65 0.72 15.30 -10.04
N ASP A 66 0.46 15.11 -11.31
CA ASP A 66 -0.67 14.34 -11.84
C ASP A 66 -0.44 12.83 -11.90
N ALA A 67 0.70 12.38 -11.39
CA ALA A 67 1.08 10.97 -11.44
C ALA A 67 0.09 10.04 -10.72
N THR A 68 -0.05 8.83 -11.28
CA THR A 68 -0.46 7.64 -10.55
C THR A 68 0.81 6.98 -9.99
N GLN A 69 0.91 6.86 -8.68
CA GLN A 69 2.09 6.31 -8.02
C GLN A 69 1.69 5.42 -6.85
N MET A 70 2.35 4.28 -6.73
CA MET A 70 2.27 3.42 -5.55
C MET A 70 3.68 3.16 -5.01
N VAL A 71 3.85 3.33 -3.70
CA VAL A 71 5.06 2.93 -2.98
C VAL A 71 4.72 1.75 -2.08
N VAL A 72 5.45 0.66 -2.24
CA VAL A 72 5.23 -0.60 -1.51
C VAL A 72 6.40 -0.84 -0.56
N LYS A 73 6.08 -1.27 0.66
CA LYS A 73 7.04 -1.74 1.65
C LYS A 73 6.91 -3.24 1.84
N ALA A 74 7.88 -4.02 1.37
CA ALA A 74 7.90 -5.47 1.45
C ALA A 74 9.36 -5.98 1.52
N GLY A 75 10.02 -5.69 2.62
CA GLY A 75 11.44 -5.95 2.78
C GLY A 75 11.81 -6.68 4.06
N PRO A 76 13.10 -6.68 4.39
CA PRO A 76 13.60 -7.28 5.61
C PRO A 76 13.05 -6.55 6.84
N LYS A 77 13.05 -7.27 7.97
CA LYS A 77 12.73 -6.69 9.26
C LYS A 77 13.72 -5.56 9.57
N GLY A 78 13.16 -4.39 9.84
CA GLY A 78 13.94 -3.28 10.37
C GLY A 78 14.07 -3.33 11.89
N PHE A 79 14.67 -2.28 12.45
CA PHE A 79 14.87 -2.16 13.89
C PHE A 79 13.76 -1.31 14.55
N TRP A 80 14.07 -0.58 15.57
CA TRP A 80 13.23 0.12 16.54
C TRP A 80 12.03 0.91 15.99
N HIS A 81 12.17 1.52 14.82
CA HIS A 81 11.13 2.34 14.21
C HIS A 81 10.25 1.56 13.21
N CYS A 82 10.49 0.26 13.06
CA CYS A 82 9.70 -0.57 12.17
C CYS A 82 8.39 -0.99 12.82
N GLN A 83 7.41 -1.15 11.97
CA GLN A 83 6.08 -1.66 12.31
C GLN A 83 5.89 -3.03 11.62
N PRO A 84 5.03 -3.90 12.14
CA PRO A 84 4.70 -5.18 11.50
C PRO A 84 3.71 -4.96 10.34
N ASP A 85 4.17 -4.32 9.27
CA ASP A 85 3.36 -3.79 8.16
C ASP A 85 3.79 -4.31 6.79
N ASN A 86 4.53 -5.43 6.73
CA ASN A 86 5.01 -5.97 5.46
C ASN A 86 3.90 -6.22 4.44
N GLY A 87 4.19 -5.85 3.18
CA GLY A 87 3.23 -5.88 2.10
C GLY A 87 2.38 -4.61 1.99
N THR A 88 2.46 -3.69 2.95
CA THR A 88 1.70 -2.43 2.90
C THR A 88 2.14 -1.54 1.74
N PHE A 89 1.27 -0.64 1.36
CA PHE A 89 1.54 0.38 0.35
C PHE A 89 0.86 1.71 0.69
N GLU A 90 1.40 2.78 0.14
CA GLU A 90 0.72 4.05 -0.04
C GLU A 90 0.52 4.33 -1.53
N MET A 91 -0.57 5.02 -1.89
CA MET A 91 -0.88 5.31 -3.28
C MET A 91 -1.31 6.75 -3.47
N TRP A 92 -0.70 7.40 -4.47
CA TRP A 92 -1.06 8.75 -4.90
C TRP A 92 -1.69 8.73 -6.28
N PHE A 93 -2.64 9.61 -6.46
CA PHE A 93 -3.23 9.92 -7.75
C PHE A 93 -3.51 11.41 -7.83
N ASN A 94 -3.01 12.04 -8.87
CA ASN A 94 -3.24 13.44 -9.17
C ASN A 94 -3.00 14.35 -7.95
N GLY A 95 -1.83 14.17 -7.28
CA GLY A 95 -1.37 14.95 -6.14
C GLY A 95 -1.93 14.56 -4.77
N LYS A 96 -2.96 13.71 -4.71
CA LYS A 96 -3.56 13.28 -3.44
C LYS A 96 -3.07 11.88 -3.04
N ASN A 97 -2.67 11.71 -1.77
CA ASN A 97 -2.42 10.39 -1.18
C ASN A 97 -3.77 9.75 -0.85
N LEU A 98 -4.18 8.75 -1.63
CA LEU A 98 -5.47 8.08 -1.48
C LEU A 98 -5.46 6.96 -0.42
N PHE A 99 -4.29 6.41 -0.14
CA PHE A 99 -4.07 5.34 0.84
C PHE A 99 -2.89 5.70 1.73
N PRO A 100 -3.01 6.73 2.59
CA PRO A 100 -1.92 7.12 3.49
C PRO A 100 -1.66 6.05 4.54
N ASP A 101 -0.40 5.85 4.90
CA ASP A 101 -0.02 5.03 6.05
C ASP A 101 -0.59 5.62 7.34
N SER A 102 -0.78 4.79 8.36
CA SER A 102 -1.28 5.25 9.66
C SER A 102 -0.31 6.19 10.37
N GLY A 103 0.99 6.11 10.06
CA GLY A 103 2.04 6.85 10.74
C GLY A 103 2.30 6.34 12.15
N SER A 104 2.92 7.18 12.99
CA SER A 104 3.32 6.78 14.35
C SER A 104 2.56 7.49 15.48
N TYR A 105 1.90 8.58 15.20
CA TYR A 105 1.18 9.47 16.12
C TYR A 105 2.03 10.01 17.28
N VAL A 106 2.59 9.10 18.12
CA VAL A 106 3.44 9.45 19.27
C VAL A 106 4.58 8.44 19.43
N TYR A 107 5.65 8.84 20.12
CA TYR A 107 6.78 7.96 20.42
C TYR A 107 6.73 7.34 21.81
N GLY A 108 6.11 7.99 22.76
CA GLY A 108 6.01 7.53 24.14
C GLY A 108 5.16 8.48 24.98
N GLY A 109 4.96 8.13 26.25
CA GLY A 109 4.14 8.85 27.20
C GLY A 109 3.65 7.95 28.33
N ASP A 110 2.56 8.33 28.99
CA ASP A 110 1.87 7.52 29.97
C ASP A 110 1.19 6.29 29.33
N LYS A 111 0.49 5.51 30.15
CA LYS A 111 -0.18 4.27 29.69
C LYS A 111 -1.22 4.50 28.58
N GLU A 112 -1.93 5.63 28.58
CA GLU A 112 -2.95 5.94 27.58
C GLU A 112 -2.29 6.31 26.24
N VAL A 113 -1.22 7.10 26.30
CA VAL A 113 -0.40 7.44 25.13
C VAL A 113 0.24 6.17 24.53
N ALA A 114 0.71 5.25 25.38
CA ALA A 114 1.25 3.96 24.92
C ALA A 114 0.22 3.10 24.19
N LYS A 115 -1.04 3.08 24.64
CA LYS A 115 -2.13 2.41 23.91
C LYS A 115 -2.33 2.98 22.51
N LEU A 116 -2.35 4.31 22.39
CA LEU A 116 -2.48 4.97 21.10
C LEU A 116 -1.28 4.66 20.18
N ARG A 117 -0.06 4.71 20.69
CA ARG A 117 1.11 4.31 19.90
C ARG A 117 1.00 2.87 19.40
N ASN A 118 0.57 1.94 20.27
CA ASN A 118 0.39 0.54 19.89
C ASN A 118 -0.71 0.38 18.84
N TRP A 119 -1.81 1.14 18.93
CA TRP A 119 -2.86 1.13 17.94
C TRP A 119 -2.33 1.54 16.55
N PHE A 120 -1.55 2.62 16.44
CA PHE A 120 -0.98 3.10 15.18
C PHE A 120 0.07 2.15 14.58
N ARG A 121 0.60 1.22 15.36
CA ARG A 121 1.64 0.27 14.93
C ARG A 121 1.13 -1.10 14.57
N GLN A 122 -0.11 -1.44 14.91
CA GLN A 122 -0.63 -2.78 14.64
C GLN A 122 -0.80 -3.03 13.14
N THR A 123 -0.67 -4.27 12.72
CA THR A 123 -0.74 -4.66 11.30
C THR A 123 -2.08 -4.30 10.67
N ALA A 124 -3.18 -4.43 11.41
CA ALA A 124 -4.54 -4.19 10.92
C ALA A 124 -4.81 -2.74 10.46
N VAL A 125 -3.99 -1.76 10.86
CA VAL A 125 -4.15 -0.36 10.43
C VAL A 125 -3.33 -0.01 9.17
N HIS A 126 -2.77 -1.03 8.51
CA HIS A 126 -2.01 -0.90 7.27
C HIS A 126 -2.70 -1.63 6.10
N ASN A 127 -2.30 -1.32 4.86
CA ASN A 127 -2.86 -1.92 3.65
C ASN A 127 -2.24 -3.31 3.39
N THR A 128 -2.51 -4.27 4.25
CA THR A 128 -1.94 -5.62 4.20
C THR A 128 -2.89 -6.67 4.78
N LEU A 129 -2.44 -7.92 4.86
CA LEU A 129 -3.24 -9.07 5.31
C LEU A 129 -2.88 -9.45 6.73
N THR A 130 -3.91 -9.78 7.53
CA THR A 130 -3.75 -10.37 8.86
C THR A 130 -4.47 -11.73 8.99
N LEU A 131 -4.09 -12.50 10.00
CA LEU A 131 -4.80 -13.68 10.50
C LEU A 131 -5.40 -13.34 11.87
N ASN A 132 -6.73 -13.39 11.98
CA ASN A 132 -7.48 -13.08 13.22
C ASN A 132 -7.18 -11.67 13.78
N ASN A 133 -6.94 -10.68 12.90
CA ASN A 133 -6.57 -9.31 13.27
C ASN A 133 -5.32 -9.19 14.17
N LYS A 134 -4.44 -10.20 14.15
CA LYS A 134 -3.19 -10.17 14.93
C LYS A 134 -2.06 -9.52 14.15
N ASP A 135 -1.13 -8.95 14.89
CA ASP A 135 0.11 -8.44 14.29
C ASP A 135 0.91 -9.56 13.62
N LEU A 136 1.63 -9.22 12.54
CA LEU A 136 2.53 -10.14 11.88
C LEU A 136 3.60 -10.66 12.86
N GLU A 137 3.73 -11.97 12.96
CA GLU A 137 4.80 -12.63 13.76
C GLU A 137 6.17 -12.47 13.07
N THR A 138 6.14 -12.47 11.74
CA THR A 138 7.36 -12.31 10.92
C THR A 138 7.17 -11.20 9.89
N THR A 139 8.17 -10.34 9.79
CA THR A 139 8.23 -9.20 8.84
C THR A 139 9.49 -9.31 7.97
N GLN A 140 9.68 -10.47 7.34
CA GLN A 140 10.86 -10.79 6.53
C GLN A 140 10.40 -11.19 5.12
N SER A 141 9.99 -10.22 4.32
CA SER A 141 9.54 -10.48 2.96
C SER A 141 10.71 -10.82 2.03
N VAL A 142 10.42 -11.68 1.07
CA VAL A 142 11.32 -12.05 -0.03
C VAL A 142 10.66 -11.61 -1.34
N THR A 143 11.41 -10.87 -2.17
CA THR A 143 10.98 -10.53 -3.53
C THR A 143 11.15 -11.76 -4.42
N LYS A 144 10.06 -12.21 -5.01
CA LYS A 144 10.05 -13.34 -5.96
C LYS A 144 10.16 -12.85 -7.40
N GLN A 145 9.60 -11.69 -7.70
CA GLN A 145 9.66 -11.08 -9.02
C GLN A 145 9.56 -9.56 -8.92
N TRP A 146 10.32 -8.87 -9.74
CA TRP A 146 10.20 -7.45 -10.01
C TRP A 146 10.39 -7.21 -11.51
N LYS A 147 9.40 -6.60 -12.15
CA LYS A 147 9.43 -6.17 -13.55
C LYS A 147 8.85 -4.76 -13.62
N ALA A 148 9.63 -3.80 -14.10
CA ALA A 148 9.30 -2.38 -14.11
C ALA A 148 9.06 -1.81 -15.52
N ASP A 149 9.00 -2.65 -16.52
CA ASP A 149 8.88 -2.29 -17.93
C ASP A 149 7.65 -2.93 -18.59
N GLY A 150 7.22 -2.35 -19.72
CA GLY A 150 6.07 -2.77 -20.51
C GLY A 150 4.73 -2.35 -19.91
N ASP A 151 3.65 -2.75 -20.59
CA ASP A 151 2.27 -2.39 -20.24
C ASP A 151 1.80 -3.03 -18.94
N ILE A 152 2.44 -4.13 -18.53
CA ILE A 152 2.20 -4.79 -17.24
C ILE A 152 3.50 -4.83 -16.45
N GLN A 153 3.60 -3.97 -15.42
CA GLN A 153 4.68 -4.02 -14.45
C GLN A 153 4.26 -4.88 -13.26
N VAL A 154 5.20 -5.62 -12.67
CA VAL A 154 4.86 -6.67 -11.69
C VAL A 154 5.80 -6.63 -10.50
N LEU A 155 5.24 -6.72 -9.30
CA LEU A 155 5.93 -7.08 -8.07
C LEU A 155 5.30 -8.34 -7.48
N VAL A 156 6.11 -9.33 -7.14
CA VAL A 156 5.67 -10.49 -6.35
C VAL A 156 6.53 -10.60 -5.11
N THR A 157 5.89 -10.60 -3.95
CA THR A 157 6.56 -10.76 -2.65
C THR A 157 5.92 -11.89 -1.83
N GLU A 158 6.72 -12.51 -0.99
CA GLU A 158 6.25 -13.49 0.02
C GLU A 158 6.75 -13.08 1.40
N ASN A 159 5.87 -13.12 2.39
CA ASN A 159 6.19 -12.95 3.80
C ASN A 159 5.69 -14.17 4.59
N PRO A 160 6.53 -14.87 5.37
CA PRO A 160 6.08 -15.93 6.27
C PRO A 160 5.39 -15.31 7.51
N SER A 161 4.24 -14.72 7.29
CA SER A 161 3.56 -13.78 8.18
C SER A 161 3.24 -14.34 9.56
N TYR A 162 2.80 -15.62 9.62
CA TYR A 162 2.41 -16.31 10.85
C TYR A 162 2.93 -17.76 10.82
N LYS A 163 2.96 -18.42 11.98
CA LYS A 163 3.19 -19.85 12.03
C LYS A 163 2.20 -20.56 11.11
N GLU A 164 2.74 -21.35 10.18
CA GLU A 164 1.96 -22.12 9.19
C GLU A 164 1.10 -21.29 8.22
N LEU A 165 1.35 -19.98 8.08
CA LEU A 165 0.71 -19.14 7.09
C LEU A 165 1.68 -18.15 6.46
N LYS A 166 1.79 -18.23 5.15
CA LYS A 166 2.54 -17.31 4.32
C LYS A 166 1.58 -16.40 3.55
N HIS A 167 1.86 -15.11 3.53
CA HIS A 167 1.21 -14.14 2.67
C HIS A 167 2.07 -13.95 1.41
N ARG A 168 1.50 -14.25 0.24
CA ARG A 168 2.06 -13.89 -1.06
C ARG A 168 1.21 -12.78 -1.66
N ARG A 169 1.86 -11.69 -2.06
CA ARG A 169 1.21 -10.56 -2.71
C ARG A 169 1.80 -10.34 -4.09
N PHE A 170 0.91 -10.25 -5.08
CA PHE A 170 1.22 -9.78 -6.43
C PHE A 170 0.64 -8.38 -6.58
N ILE A 171 1.41 -7.47 -7.14
CA ILE A 171 0.94 -6.15 -7.52
C ILE A 171 1.24 -5.97 -9.00
N PHE A 172 0.19 -5.76 -9.78
CA PHE A 172 0.26 -5.46 -11.19
C PHE A 172 -0.09 -3.99 -11.38
N PHE A 173 0.79 -3.22 -12.03
CA PHE A 173 0.50 -1.89 -12.53
C PHE A 173 0.24 -2.01 -14.02
N ILE A 174 -1.01 -1.82 -14.43
CA ILE A 174 -1.50 -2.14 -15.77
C ILE A 174 -1.70 -0.86 -16.56
N ASP A 175 -1.18 -0.83 -17.80
CA ASP A 175 -1.26 0.29 -18.75
C ASP A 175 -0.86 1.63 -18.11
N ALA A 176 0.07 1.59 -17.14
CA ALA A 176 0.48 2.75 -16.36
C ALA A 176 -0.69 3.57 -15.77
N SER A 177 -1.80 2.90 -15.44
CA SER A 177 -3.10 3.53 -15.14
C SER A 177 -3.72 3.06 -13.83
N TYR A 178 -3.83 1.76 -13.60
CA TYR A 178 -4.51 1.20 -12.43
C TYR A 178 -3.76 -0.02 -11.88
N PHE A 179 -4.13 -0.43 -10.66
CA PHE A 179 -3.51 -1.57 -9.99
C PHE A 179 -4.47 -2.74 -9.85
N VAL A 180 -3.93 -3.93 -10.05
CA VAL A 180 -4.56 -5.19 -9.63
C VAL A 180 -3.64 -5.83 -8.58
N ILE A 181 -4.19 -6.09 -7.40
CA ILE A 181 -3.46 -6.74 -6.30
C ILE A 181 -4.07 -8.13 -6.11
N VAL A 182 -3.22 -9.16 -6.11
CA VAL A 182 -3.64 -10.52 -5.74
C VAL A 182 -2.95 -10.87 -4.43
N ASP A 183 -3.75 -11.24 -3.44
CA ASP A 183 -3.28 -11.67 -2.13
C ASP A 183 -3.62 -13.14 -1.89
N GLU A 184 -2.64 -13.93 -1.50
CA GLU A 184 -2.80 -15.34 -1.19
C GLU A 184 -2.36 -15.63 0.25
N ALA A 185 -3.27 -16.20 1.05
CA ALA A 185 -2.99 -16.75 2.37
C ALA A 185 -2.75 -18.26 2.24
N ILE A 186 -1.47 -18.65 2.19
CA ILE A 186 -1.01 -20.00 1.87
C ILE A 186 -0.53 -20.71 3.13
N GLY A 187 -1.02 -21.90 3.40
CA GLY A 187 -0.58 -22.73 4.54
C GLY A 187 -1.72 -23.42 5.25
N THR A 188 -1.40 -24.06 6.37
CA THR A 188 -2.33 -24.91 7.15
C THR A 188 -3.02 -24.16 8.29
N ALA A 189 -2.54 -22.96 8.67
CA ALA A 189 -3.19 -22.16 9.69
C ALA A 189 -4.65 -21.85 9.34
N GLN A 190 -5.53 -21.92 10.33
CA GLN A 190 -6.97 -21.67 10.20
C GLN A 190 -7.36 -20.42 11.00
N GLY A 191 -8.46 -19.79 10.60
CA GLY A 191 -8.99 -18.58 11.20
C GLY A 191 -9.48 -17.58 10.16
N THR A 192 -9.83 -16.40 10.60
CA THR A 192 -10.27 -15.33 9.72
C THR A 192 -9.06 -14.66 9.05
N ILE A 193 -9.02 -14.70 7.74
CA ILE A 193 -8.09 -13.90 6.93
C ILE A 193 -8.72 -12.53 6.70
N ASN A 194 -8.06 -11.49 7.17
CA ASN A 194 -8.52 -10.11 7.07
C ASN A 194 -7.60 -9.36 6.10
N LEU A 195 -8.14 -8.82 5.01
CA LEU A 195 -7.41 -7.99 4.06
C LEU A 195 -7.83 -6.54 4.26
N HIS A 196 -6.92 -5.70 4.76
CA HIS A 196 -7.20 -4.34 5.19
C HIS A 196 -6.89 -3.31 4.11
N TYR A 197 -7.77 -2.31 3.98
CA TYR A 197 -7.58 -1.12 3.14
C TYR A 197 -7.90 0.15 3.90
N GLN A 198 -6.93 1.06 3.94
CA GLN A 198 -6.92 2.28 4.71
C GLN A 198 -6.97 3.48 3.76
N LEU A 199 -8.15 4.09 3.58
CA LEU A 199 -8.32 5.24 2.69
C LEU A 199 -7.91 6.55 3.36
N CYS A 200 -7.69 7.63 2.62
CA CYS A 200 -7.57 8.96 3.21
C CYS A 200 -8.95 9.46 3.69
N ASP A 201 -8.93 10.53 4.48
CA ASP A 201 -10.14 11.16 4.99
C ASP A 201 -11.06 11.67 3.87
N GLY A 202 -12.36 11.60 4.11
CA GLY A 202 -13.39 12.04 3.19
C GLY A 202 -14.51 11.01 3.00
N LYS A 203 -15.44 11.34 2.12
CA LYS A 203 -16.63 10.53 1.87
C LYS A 203 -16.31 9.33 0.97
N VAL A 204 -16.86 8.17 1.33
CA VAL A 204 -16.80 6.93 0.55
C VAL A 204 -18.22 6.40 0.35
N ASN A 205 -18.56 6.05 -0.87
CA ASN A 205 -19.77 5.32 -1.21
C ASN A 205 -19.46 3.83 -1.14
N ILE A 206 -20.27 3.10 -0.37
CA ILE A 206 -20.04 1.68 -0.03
C ILE A 206 -21.12 0.84 -0.71
N ASP A 207 -20.70 -0.16 -1.48
CA ASP A 207 -21.54 -1.22 -2.01
C ASP A 207 -21.09 -2.55 -1.38
N SER A 208 -21.69 -2.90 -0.25
CA SER A 208 -21.32 -4.10 0.51
C SER A 208 -21.66 -5.38 -0.23
N GLN A 209 -22.67 -5.38 -1.10
CA GLN A 209 -23.06 -6.55 -1.89
C GLN A 209 -21.96 -6.90 -2.90
N ASN A 210 -21.45 -5.91 -3.62
CA ASN A 210 -20.41 -6.09 -4.65
C ASN A 210 -18.99 -5.94 -4.10
N LYS A 211 -18.82 -5.72 -2.78
CA LYS A 211 -17.51 -5.51 -2.13
C LYS A 211 -16.73 -4.36 -2.78
N LYS A 212 -17.44 -3.26 -3.07
CA LYS A 212 -16.95 -2.12 -3.83
C LYS A 212 -17.00 -0.85 -2.99
N LEU A 213 -15.93 -0.07 -3.06
CA LEU A 213 -15.78 1.24 -2.46
C LEU A 213 -15.51 2.26 -3.56
N ALA A 214 -16.18 3.41 -3.52
CA ALA A 214 -15.92 4.50 -4.43
C ALA A 214 -15.79 5.80 -3.62
N THR A 215 -14.62 6.42 -3.65
CA THR A 215 -14.42 7.69 -2.95
C THR A 215 -15.19 8.80 -3.63
N ALA A 216 -15.63 9.78 -2.83
CA ALA A 216 -16.37 10.96 -3.26
C ALA A 216 -15.70 12.23 -2.72
N TYR A 217 -14.39 12.33 -2.95
CA TYR A 217 -13.59 13.47 -2.53
C TYR A 217 -13.80 14.66 -3.46
N GLU A 218 -13.69 15.85 -2.91
CA GLU A 218 -13.68 17.06 -3.72
C GLU A 218 -12.46 17.07 -4.66
N GLY A 219 -12.66 17.59 -5.86
CA GLY A 219 -11.63 17.62 -6.89
C GLY A 219 -11.61 16.37 -7.77
N ASN A 220 -10.47 16.13 -8.40
CA ASN A 220 -10.29 15.12 -9.46
C ASN A 220 -9.36 13.96 -9.06
N SER A 221 -9.29 13.64 -7.77
CA SER A 221 -8.42 12.61 -7.21
C SER A 221 -9.23 11.59 -6.42
N ASN A 222 -9.92 10.71 -7.14
CA ASN A 222 -10.76 9.66 -6.57
C ASN A 222 -10.30 8.27 -6.96
N VAL A 223 -10.85 7.26 -6.31
CA VAL A 223 -10.56 5.86 -6.58
C VAL A 223 -11.79 4.98 -6.42
N VAL A 224 -11.90 3.98 -7.30
CA VAL A 224 -12.80 2.84 -7.13
C VAL A 224 -11.94 1.65 -6.72
N LEU A 225 -12.30 0.99 -5.62
CA LEU A 225 -11.72 -0.25 -5.16
C LEU A 225 -12.80 -1.32 -5.16
N GLN A 226 -12.53 -2.48 -5.74
CA GLN A 226 -13.41 -3.64 -5.67
C GLN A 226 -12.60 -4.89 -5.38
N CYS A 227 -13.06 -5.67 -4.37
CA CYS A 227 -12.41 -6.87 -3.90
C CYS A 227 -13.25 -8.11 -4.23
N PHE A 228 -12.60 -9.15 -4.73
CA PHE A 228 -13.14 -10.46 -4.99
C PHE A 228 -12.33 -11.50 -4.20
N ALA A 229 -12.96 -12.60 -3.79
CA ALA A 229 -12.26 -13.71 -3.15
C ALA A 229 -12.71 -15.04 -3.76
N ASN A 230 -11.87 -16.07 -3.65
CA ASN A 230 -12.19 -17.43 -4.08
C ASN A 230 -13.14 -18.16 -3.11
N LYS A 231 -13.50 -17.51 -2.02
CA LYS A 231 -14.46 -17.97 -1.00
C LYS A 231 -15.43 -16.83 -0.66
N GLU A 232 -16.45 -17.13 0.14
CA GLU A 232 -17.34 -16.08 0.63
C GLU A 232 -16.55 -15.02 1.40
N VAL A 233 -16.70 -13.75 0.98
CA VAL A 233 -16.02 -12.61 1.58
C VAL A 233 -17.04 -11.67 2.23
N LYS A 234 -16.77 -11.26 3.47
CA LYS A 234 -17.52 -10.22 4.18
C LYS A 234 -16.70 -8.93 4.17
N MET A 235 -17.34 -7.81 3.85
CA MET A 235 -16.72 -6.49 3.95
C MET A 235 -17.23 -5.81 5.21
N GLU A 236 -16.32 -5.34 6.03
CA GLU A 236 -16.61 -4.67 7.30
C GLU A 236 -15.89 -3.33 7.37
N GLU A 237 -16.54 -2.32 7.95
CA GLU A 237 -15.93 -1.04 8.24
C GLU A 237 -15.17 -1.13 9.56
N GLU A 238 -13.97 -0.57 9.61
CA GLU A 238 -13.07 -0.62 10.76
C GLU A 238 -12.81 0.78 11.33
N GLU A 239 -12.30 0.83 12.55
CA GLU A 239 -11.78 2.07 13.11
C GLU A 239 -10.52 2.50 12.33
N GLY A 240 -10.55 3.70 11.74
CA GLY A 240 -9.46 4.23 10.92
C GLY A 240 -8.96 5.59 11.41
N TRP A 241 -7.63 5.70 11.56
CA TRP A 241 -6.93 6.96 11.83
C TRP A 241 -5.62 6.99 11.06
N TYR A 242 -5.13 8.20 10.75
CA TYR A 242 -3.76 8.41 10.31
C TYR A 242 -3.19 9.68 10.93
N SER A 243 -1.88 9.72 11.03
CA SER A 243 -1.13 10.79 11.70
C SER A 243 0.02 11.25 10.82
N THR A 244 -0.06 12.48 10.36
CA THR A 244 0.98 13.12 9.54
C THR A 244 1.99 13.92 10.37
N SER A 245 1.68 14.17 11.64
CA SER A 245 2.53 14.90 12.55
C SER A 245 2.32 14.46 14.01
N TYR A 246 3.32 14.73 14.85
CA TYR A 246 3.31 14.31 16.25
C TYR A 246 2.07 14.83 17.00
N ARG A 247 1.35 13.91 17.64
CA ARG A 247 0.10 14.16 18.42
C ARG A 247 -1.06 14.72 17.61
N HIS A 248 -1.00 14.65 16.29
CA HIS A 248 -2.12 15.01 15.43
C HIS A 248 -2.60 13.78 14.68
N ARG A 249 -3.91 13.50 14.73
CA ARG A 249 -4.52 12.38 14.00
C ARG A 249 -5.82 12.82 13.33
N THR A 250 -6.07 12.25 12.18
CA THR A 250 -7.29 12.46 11.38
C THR A 250 -8.04 11.15 11.26
N LYS A 251 -9.37 11.17 11.48
CA LYS A 251 -10.23 10.02 11.25
C LYS A 251 -10.34 9.75 9.75
N ARG A 252 -10.34 8.48 9.37
CA ARG A 252 -10.45 8.05 7.97
C ARG A 252 -11.35 6.83 7.81
N PRO A 253 -11.92 6.59 6.61
CA PRO A 253 -12.54 5.32 6.26
C PRO A 253 -11.50 4.19 6.21
N ALA A 254 -11.81 3.07 6.85
CA ALA A 254 -11.01 1.87 6.87
C ALA A 254 -11.91 0.65 6.71
N PHE A 255 -11.46 -0.37 5.97
CA PHE A 255 -12.25 -1.54 5.64
C PHE A 255 -11.42 -2.80 5.70
N ALA A 256 -12.04 -3.89 6.18
CA ALA A 256 -11.52 -5.24 6.07
C ALA A 256 -12.40 -6.10 5.16
N PHE A 257 -11.75 -6.94 4.36
CA PHE A 257 -12.39 -7.99 3.56
C PHE A 257 -12.02 -9.33 4.20
N ASN A 258 -13.00 -9.95 4.84
CA ASN A 258 -12.82 -11.09 5.75
C ASN A 258 -13.25 -12.38 5.08
N VAL A 259 -12.40 -13.41 5.12
CA VAL A 259 -12.68 -14.77 4.65
C VAL A 259 -12.30 -15.76 5.74
N GLU A 260 -13.20 -16.68 6.07
CA GLU A 260 -12.91 -17.80 6.98
C GLU A 260 -12.11 -18.88 6.26
N LYS A 261 -10.88 -19.11 6.75
CA LYS A 261 -9.99 -20.17 6.28
C LYS A 261 -10.12 -21.39 7.22
N THR A 262 -10.84 -22.42 6.76
CA THR A 262 -11.18 -23.61 7.55
C THR A 262 -10.42 -24.86 7.12
N SER A 263 -9.54 -24.75 6.11
CA SER A 263 -8.77 -25.86 5.54
C SER A 263 -7.39 -25.41 5.06
N GLU A 264 -6.59 -26.32 4.54
CA GLU A 264 -5.29 -26.02 3.90
C GLU A 264 -5.43 -25.29 2.56
N GLU A 265 -6.64 -25.23 2.01
CA GLU A 265 -6.90 -24.53 0.76
C GLU A 265 -6.49 -23.05 0.86
N THR A 266 -5.78 -22.58 -0.13
CA THR A 266 -5.34 -21.17 -0.20
C THR A 266 -6.55 -20.26 -0.30
N VAL A 267 -6.62 -19.25 0.60
CA VAL A 267 -7.53 -18.12 0.44
C VAL A 267 -6.87 -17.11 -0.47
N SER A 268 -7.58 -16.74 -1.54
CA SER A 268 -7.07 -15.80 -2.54
C SER A 268 -8.03 -14.64 -2.72
N TYR A 269 -7.49 -13.43 -2.79
CA TYR A 269 -8.21 -12.22 -3.12
C TYR A 269 -7.69 -11.62 -4.44
N ILE A 270 -8.57 -10.97 -5.17
CA ILE A 270 -8.22 -10.08 -6.28
C ILE A 270 -8.82 -8.71 -5.96
N THR A 271 -8.01 -7.70 -5.79
CA THR A 271 -8.46 -6.33 -5.57
C THR A 271 -8.04 -5.45 -6.74
N VAL A 272 -9.00 -4.79 -7.36
CA VAL A 272 -8.74 -3.78 -8.39
C VAL A 272 -8.83 -2.40 -7.74
N ILE A 273 -7.78 -1.59 -7.91
CA ILE A 273 -7.71 -0.21 -7.45
C ILE A 273 -7.62 0.67 -8.70
N TYR A 274 -8.73 1.32 -9.04
CA TYR A 274 -8.89 2.09 -10.27
C TYR A 274 -9.03 3.59 -9.97
N PRO A 275 -7.99 4.41 -10.22
CA PRO A 275 -8.05 5.87 -10.06
C PRO A 275 -9.04 6.51 -11.03
N VAL A 276 -9.80 7.49 -10.57
CA VAL A 276 -10.77 8.22 -11.38
C VAL A 276 -10.69 9.72 -11.13
N LYS A 277 -10.71 10.51 -12.21
CA LYS A 277 -10.80 11.99 -12.12
C LYS A 277 -12.23 12.45 -11.92
N ASP A 278 -13.16 11.82 -12.61
CA ASP A 278 -14.59 12.13 -12.51
C ASP A 278 -15.29 11.10 -11.61
N ILE A 279 -15.83 11.57 -10.50
CA ILE A 279 -16.58 10.76 -9.53
C ILE A 279 -17.83 10.10 -10.14
N ASN A 280 -18.42 10.70 -11.17
CA ASN A 280 -19.60 10.17 -11.85
C ASN A 280 -19.24 9.09 -12.89
N LYS A 281 -17.95 8.89 -13.16
CA LYS A 281 -17.50 7.86 -14.10
C LYS A 281 -17.88 6.48 -13.56
N LYS A 282 -18.77 5.80 -14.29
CA LYS A 282 -19.11 4.43 -13.99
C LYS A 282 -17.93 3.52 -14.33
N VAL A 283 -17.47 2.75 -13.34
CA VAL A 283 -16.39 1.77 -13.48
C VAL A 283 -16.97 0.39 -13.18
N ASP A 284 -17.05 -0.45 -14.20
CA ASP A 284 -17.51 -1.84 -14.07
C ASP A 284 -16.29 -2.74 -14.03
N ILE A 285 -16.16 -3.50 -12.93
CA ILE A 285 -15.03 -4.39 -12.67
C ILE A 285 -15.59 -5.80 -12.48
N SER A 286 -14.93 -6.78 -13.09
CA SER A 286 -15.20 -8.19 -12.86
C SER A 286 -13.92 -8.98 -12.77
N ALA A 287 -13.89 -10.00 -11.93
CA ALA A 287 -12.78 -10.94 -11.80
C ALA A 287 -13.31 -12.38 -11.68
N LYS A 288 -12.55 -13.33 -12.19
CA LYS A 288 -12.87 -14.77 -12.09
C LYS A 288 -11.63 -15.53 -11.63
N PHE A 289 -11.81 -16.42 -10.66
CA PHE A 289 -10.79 -17.40 -10.29
C PHE A 289 -10.92 -18.60 -11.25
N GLN A 290 -9.79 -18.97 -11.88
CA GLN A 290 -9.76 -20.20 -12.69
C GLN A 290 -9.45 -21.39 -11.77
N GLU A 291 -10.25 -22.44 -11.84
CA GLU A 291 -9.88 -23.71 -11.24
C GLU A 291 -8.62 -24.25 -11.94
N LYS A 292 -7.63 -24.68 -11.15
CA LYS A 292 -6.48 -25.40 -11.71
C LYS A 292 -6.98 -26.72 -12.31
N THR A 293 -7.21 -26.74 -13.61
CA THR A 293 -7.34 -28.01 -14.31
C THR A 293 -6.00 -28.74 -14.22
N ARG A 294 -6.00 -29.98 -13.70
CA ARG A 294 -4.82 -30.82 -13.48
C ARG A 294 -4.09 -31.24 -14.79
N ASN A 295 -4.41 -30.66 -15.93
CA ASN A 295 -3.97 -31.08 -17.27
C ASN A 295 -3.10 -30.00 -17.98
N SER A 296 -2.30 -29.23 -17.30
CA SER A 296 -1.21 -28.52 -17.97
C SER A 296 0.13 -28.97 -17.38
N VAL A 297 0.72 -29.93 -18.07
CA VAL A 297 2.12 -30.34 -17.93
C VAL A 297 3.02 -29.21 -18.42
#